data_772a8fe98e5ed12c8f74128597b393ce
#
_entry.id   772a8fe98e5ed12c8f74128597b393ce
#
_cell.length_a   1.000
_cell.length_b   1.000
_cell.length_c   1.000
_cell.angle_alpha   90.00
_cell.angle_beta   90.00
_cell.angle_gamma   90.00
#
_symmetry.space_group_name_H-M   'P 1'
#
loop_
_entity.id
_entity.type
_entity.pdbx_description
1 polymer ?
#
loop_
_entity_poly.entity_id
_entity_poly.type
_entity_poly.pdbx_seq_one_letter_code
_entity_poly.pdbx_strand_id
1 'polypeptide(L)'
;MKITKIKISNILGVSEAELDGRSVELQGGNGTGKTSIIDAIRLALTNTVKRDVVIKKGATEGEVLIETNSGLSILRKKRTEQADYKRIAEGNKVISSPEKYLSDLFTTLQLDPVEFTRMTPKEQNRAILNLIHFDWDLNWIEEKFGEIPKGVNYDQHILAVLNDIQAEGGVYYQTRQDLNRDIRNKRDAVAEIAKTIPENYQSATWRNFPFAEKYAELNRIKDDNNKIERAKAFASAYTAKLAAAKSSHDESVQLEKDLIADERNELTRKIERLKAEIKAAEDKINGLDERLADKVKIADAEYSAAVAKINSENKLAEQYADKKIIPTAELESEIEYAQSMARHINEYDRMKALQIEVEAWQEKSDEITEKIELARNLPGEILKTAELPLAGLTVENGIPLINGLPVSNLSEGEQLDLCVDVALSKPGGLQIILIDGIEKLSAQNRDRMYKKCRENGLQ
;
A
#
# COMPACT_ATOMS: atom_id res chain seq x y z
N MET A 1 -20.36 -27.04 45.00
CA MET A 1 -21.77 -27.51 44.93
C MET A 1 -21.77 -28.99 44.51
N LYS A 2 -22.55 -29.82 45.20
CA LYS A 2 -22.65 -31.27 44.91
C LYS A 2 -24.04 -31.67 44.48
N ILE A 3 -24.16 -32.63 43.56
CA ILE A 3 -25.45 -33.20 43.17
C ILE A 3 -25.93 -34.15 44.31
N THR A 4 -27.20 -34.04 44.63
CA THR A 4 -27.84 -34.90 45.64
C THR A 4 -28.82 -35.89 45.03
N LYS A 5 -29.33 -35.56 43.81
CA LYS A 5 -30.29 -36.42 43.12
C LYS A 5 -30.24 -36.17 41.61
N ILE A 6 -30.30 -37.24 40.83
CA ILE A 6 -30.52 -37.24 39.39
C ILE A 6 -31.69 -38.16 39.09
N LYS A 7 -32.74 -37.68 38.43
CA LYS A 7 -33.82 -38.51 37.93
C LYS A 7 -33.95 -38.35 36.42
N ILE A 8 -33.96 -39.44 35.72
CA ILE A 8 -34.06 -39.51 34.26
C ILE A 8 -35.28 -40.36 33.91
N SER A 9 -36.15 -39.86 33.05
CA SER A 9 -37.31 -40.59 32.54
C SER A 9 -37.44 -40.41 31.03
N ASN A 10 -37.56 -41.52 30.30
CA ASN A 10 -37.81 -41.59 28.86
C ASN A 10 -36.84 -40.73 28.00
N ILE A 11 -35.59 -40.63 28.38
CA ILE A 11 -34.53 -39.97 27.62
C ILE A 11 -33.61 -40.99 26.96
N LEU A 12 -33.42 -40.87 25.66
CA LEU A 12 -32.60 -41.78 24.85
C LEU A 12 -32.96 -43.26 25.05
N GLY A 13 -32.03 -44.10 25.52
CA GLY A 13 -32.23 -45.51 25.80
C GLY A 13 -32.82 -45.78 27.20
N VAL A 14 -32.95 -44.75 28.06
CA VAL A 14 -33.33 -44.89 29.49
C VAL A 14 -34.82 -44.76 29.65
N SER A 15 -35.48 -45.77 30.26
CA SER A 15 -36.89 -45.65 30.64
C SER A 15 -37.03 -44.86 31.95
N GLU A 16 -36.34 -45.31 33.00
CA GLU A 16 -36.23 -44.65 34.27
C GLU A 16 -34.89 -44.93 34.93
N ALA A 17 -34.26 -43.94 35.48
CA ALA A 17 -33.08 -44.07 36.33
C ALA A 17 -33.08 -43.03 37.44
N GLU A 18 -32.71 -43.41 38.61
CA GLU A 18 -32.54 -42.50 39.74
C GLU A 18 -31.17 -42.75 40.40
N LEU A 19 -30.39 -41.68 40.58
CA LEU A 19 -29.06 -41.71 41.19
C LEU A 19 -29.07 -40.76 42.39
N ASP A 20 -28.41 -41.17 43.45
CA ASP A 20 -28.40 -40.46 44.74
C ASP A 20 -27.25 -39.46 44.92
N GLY A 21 -26.61 -39.05 43.79
CA GLY A 21 -25.52 -38.10 43.82
C GLY A 21 -24.16 -38.63 44.27
N ARG A 22 -24.03 -39.91 44.61
CA ARG A 22 -22.72 -40.56 44.85
C ARG A 22 -22.00 -40.80 43.54
N SER A 23 -20.68 -40.92 43.61
CA SER A 23 -19.90 -41.39 42.43
C SER A 23 -20.38 -42.76 42.00
N VAL A 24 -20.71 -42.95 40.74
CA VAL A 24 -21.31 -44.18 40.20
C VAL A 24 -20.48 -44.65 38.98
N GLU A 25 -20.17 -45.90 38.97
CA GLU A 25 -19.64 -46.59 37.76
C GLU A 25 -20.78 -47.39 37.09
N LEU A 26 -21.07 -47.05 35.85
CA LEU A 26 -22.12 -47.69 35.05
C LEU A 26 -21.53 -48.88 34.32
N GLN A 27 -21.84 -50.10 34.73
CA GLN A 27 -21.38 -51.33 34.11
C GLN A 27 -22.52 -52.05 33.37
N GLY A 28 -22.17 -52.77 32.28
CA GLY A 28 -23.15 -53.52 31.48
C GLY A 28 -22.70 -53.73 30.05
N GLY A 29 -23.42 -54.56 29.30
CA GLY A 29 -23.16 -54.80 27.87
C GLY A 29 -23.37 -53.59 26.98
N ASN A 30 -22.98 -53.69 25.70
CA ASN A 30 -23.23 -52.65 24.76
C ASN A 30 -24.74 -52.48 24.51
N GLY A 31 -25.22 -51.21 24.41
CA GLY A 31 -26.63 -50.92 24.19
C GLY A 31 -27.52 -50.88 25.45
N THR A 32 -26.99 -51.13 26.64
CA THR A 32 -27.77 -51.17 27.92
C THR A 32 -28.13 -49.77 28.46
N GLY A 33 -27.70 -48.69 27.79
CA GLY A 33 -28.10 -47.30 28.20
C GLY A 33 -27.06 -46.53 29.03
N LYS A 34 -25.84 -47.07 29.22
CA LYS A 34 -24.75 -46.41 29.99
C LYS A 34 -24.48 -44.98 29.49
N THR A 35 -24.09 -44.85 28.21
CA THR A 35 -23.87 -43.55 27.56
C THR A 35 -25.14 -42.71 27.56
N SER A 36 -26.35 -43.34 27.49
CA SER A 36 -27.62 -42.59 27.52
C SER A 36 -27.86 -41.91 28.89
N ILE A 37 -27.40 -42.47 29.98
CA ILE A 37 -27.47 -41.81 31.32
C ILE A 37 -26.54 -40.60 31.34
N ILE A 38 -25.30 -40.77 30.89
CA ILE A 38 -24.30 -39.68 30.79
C ILE A 38 -24.81 -38.56 29.88
N ASP A 39 -25.33 -38.89 28.69
CA ASP A 39 -25.91 -37.95 27.75
C ASP A 39 -27.15 -37.23 28.31
N ALA A 40 -27.98 -37.92 29.13
CA ALA A 40 -29.11 -37.28 29.77
C ALA A 40 -28.67 -36.27 30.84
N ILE A 41 -27.62 -36.55 31.62
CA ILE A 41 -27.03 -35.59 32.54
C ILE A 41 -26.43 -34.39 31.79
N ARG A 42 -25.70 -34.67 30.70
CA ARG A 42 -25.15 -33.62 29.82
C ARG A 42 -26.26 -32.75 29.22
N LEU A 43 -27.35 -33.36 28.76
CA LEU A 43 -28.53 -32.62 28.26
C LEU A 43 -29.12 -31.72 29.35
N ALA A 44 -29.23 -32.17 30.59
CA ALA A 44 -29.73 -31.32 31.66
C ALA A 44 -28.83 -30.10 31.90
N LEU A 45 -27.52 -30.26 31.86
CA LEU A 45 -26.54 -29.22 32.11
C LEU A 45 -26.38 -28.26 30.94
N THR A 46 -26.26 -28.77 29.68
CA THR A 46 -25.89 -27.97 28.51
C THR A 46 -27.02 -27.69 27.52
N ASN A 47 -28.19 -28.33 27.69
CA ASN A 47 -29.29 -28.35 26.70
C ASN A 47 -28.88 -28.93 25.33
N THR A 48 -27.76 -29.60 25.21
CA THR A 48 -27.23 -30.19 23.98
C THR A 48 -27.02 -31.71 24.15
N VAL A 49 -27.22 -32.44 23.08
CA VAL A 49 -26.93 -33.86 23.01
C VAL A 49 -26.45 -34.19 21.59
N LYS A 50 -25.53 -35.13 21.46
CA LYS A 50 -24.93 -35.55 20.17
C LYS A 50 -25.85 -36.46 19.32
N ARG A 51 -27.15 -36.60 19.67
CA ARG A 51 -28.10 -37.53 19.01
C ARG A 51 -29.35 -36.80 18.53
N ASP A 52 -29.83 -37.17 17.36
CA ASP A 52 -30.98 -36.53 16.71
C ASP A 52 -32.30 -36.87 17.43
N VAL A 53 -32.44 -38.08 17.98
CA VAL A 53 -33.65 -38.49 18.70
C VAL A 53 -33.34 -38.57 20.19
N VAL A 54 -33.94 -37.67 20.96
CA VAL A 54 -33.70 -37.51 22.39
C VAL A 54 -34.73 -38.25 23.25
N ILE A 55 -35.97 -38.29 22.80
CA ILE A 55 -37.06 -38.97 23.52
C ILE A 55 -37.01 -40.46 23.21
N LYS A 56 -37.19 -41.30 24.23
CA LYS A 56 -37.20 -42.76 24.06
C LYS A 56 -38.32 -43.17 23.11
N LYS A 57 -38.00 -44.11 22.22
CA LYS A 57 -38.97 -44.65 21.26
C LYS A 57 -40.21 -45.20 21.99
N GLY A 58 -41.39 -44.66 21.61
CA GLY A 58 -42.69 -45.01 22.17
C GLY A 58 -43.14 -44.11 23.34
N ALA A 59 -42.32 -43.14 23.76
CA ALA A 59 -42.75 -42.12 24.69
C ALA A 59 -43.00 -40.77 23.95
N THR A 60 -43.92 -39.98 24.51
CA THR A 60 -44.27 -38.63 23.98
C THR A 60 -43.54 -37.50 24.70
N GLU A 61 -42.98 -37.79 25.88
CA GLU A 61 -42.14 -36.88 26.63
C GLU A 61 -41.02 -37.64 27.38
N GLY A 62 -39.92 -36.92 27.59
CA GLY A 62 -38.82 -37.37 28.44
C GLY A 62 -38.34 -36.25 29.34
N GLU A 63 -37.87 -36.56 30.53
CA GLU A 63 -37.40 -35.55 31.47
C GLU A 63 -36.09 -35.93 32.14
N VAL A 64 -35.33 -34.91 32.52
CA VAL A 64 -34.19 -35.00 33.42
C VAL A 64 -34.32 -33.98 34.51
N LEU A 65 -34.17 -34.44 35.75
CA LEU A 65 -34.13 -33.60 36.96
C LEU A 65 -32.79 -33.79 37.64
N ILE A 66 -32.09 -32.71 37.95
CA ILE A 66 -30.88 -32.68 38.78
C ILE A 66 -31.12 -31.77 39.96
N GLU A 67 -30.85 -32.24 41.15
CA GLU A 67 -30.93 -31.45 42.39
C GLU A 67 -29.57 -31.44 43.09
N THR A 68 -29.25 -30.32 43.76
CA THR A 68 -27.96 -30.11 44.41
C THR A 68 -28.13 -29.79 45.89
N ASN A 69 -27.05 -29.94 46.65
CA ASN A 69 -26.99 -29.60 48.07
C ASN A 69 -27.09 -28.09 48.36
N SER A 70 -26.98 -27.23 47.37
CA SER A 70 -27.20 -25.76 47.48
C SER A 70 -28.62 -25.35 47.18
N GLY A 71 -29.53 -26.28 46.85
CA GLY A 71 -30.90 -26.00 46.48
C GLY A 71 -31.10 -25.65 44.99
N LEU A 72 -30.08 -25.80 44.14
CA LEU A 72 -30.23 -25.68 42.68
C LEU A 72 -30.99 -26.92 42.17
N SER A 73 -32.07 -26.67 41.44
CA SER A 73 -32.86 -27.67 40.72
C SER A 73 -32.88 -27.38 39.24
N ILE A 74 -32.47 -28.33 38.41
CA ILE A 74 -32.42 -28.25 36.96
C ILE A 74 -33.40 -29.29 36.41
N LEU A 75 -34.54 -28.83 35.88
CA LEU A 75 -35.54 -29.68 35.25
C LEU A 75 -35.59 -29.34 33.75
N ARG A 76 -35.40 -30.33 32.90
CA ARG A 76 -35.62 -30.24 31.44
C ARG A 76 -36.60 -31.34 31.02
N LYS A 77 -37.60 -30.95 30.23
CA LYS A 77 -38.52 -31.89 29.58
C LYS A 77 -38.46 -31.69 28.07
N LYS A 78 -38.21 -32.77 27.36
CA LYS A 78 -38.29 -32.86 25.88
C LYS A 78 -39.65 -33.45 25.51
N ARG A 79 -40.34 -32.87 24.54
CA ARG A 79 -41.72 -33.23 24.17
C ARG A 79 -41.83 -33.32 22.64
N THR A 80 -42.65 -34.27 22.15
CA THR A 80 -42.86 -34.45 20.71
C THR A 80 -43.96 -33.52 20.15
N GLU A 81 -45.01 -33.24 20.92
CA GLU A 81 -46.19 -32.50 20.46
C GLU A 81 -46.28 -31.09 21.04
N GLN A 82 -45.40 -30.71 21.92
CA GLN A 82 -45.39 -29.40 22.60
C GLN A 82 -43.97 -28.87 22.64
N ALA A 83 -43.82 -27.58 22.89
CA ALA A 83 -42.53 -26.97 23.11
C ALA A 83 -41.83 -27.60 24.34
N ASP A 84 -40.52 -27.73 24.25
CA ASP A 84 -39.69 -28.19 25.37
C ASP A 84 -39.92 -27.32 26.59
N TYR A 85 -39.91 -27.95 27.75
CA TYR A 85 -40.06 -27.26 29.03
C TYR A 85 -38.74 -27.28 29.81
N LYS A 86 -38.38 -26.13 30.38
CA LYS A 86 -37.23 -26.04 31.28
C LYS A 86 -37.60 -25.21 32.50
N ARG A 87 -37.09 -25.63 33.66
CA ARG A 87 -37.15 -24.86 34.91
C ARG A 87 -35.82 -25.04 35.62
N ILE A 88 -35.05 -23.98 35.72
CA ILE A 88 -33.85 -23.94 36.54
C ILE A 88 -34.11 -22.94 37.67
N ALA A 89 -33.99 -23.39 38.89
CA ALA A 89 -34.32 -22.61 40.06
C ALA A 89 -33.35 -22.87 41.19
N GLU A 90 -33.04 -21.88 41.99
CA GLU A 90 -32.29 -22.00 43.24
C GLU A 90 -33.25 -21.71 44.42
N GLY A 91 -33.58 -22.73 45.18
CA GLY A 91 -34.66 -22.67 46.12
C GLY A 91 -35.99 -22.34 45.43
N ASN A 92 -36.63 -21.23 45.82
CA ASN A 92 -37.88 -20.76 45.21
C ASN A 92 -37.70 -19.79 44.05
N LYS A 93 -36.46 -19.35 43.77
CA LYS A 93 -36.16 -18.35 42.74
C LYS A 93 -35.84 -19.01 41.39
N VAL A 94 -36.67 -18.75 40.38
CA VAL A 94 -36.40 -19.19 39.00
C VAL A 94 -35.33 -18.28 38.37
N ILE A 95 -34.34 -18.91 37.71
CA ILE A 95 -33.24 -18.22 37.04
C ILE A 95 -33.72 -17.70 35.68
N SER A 96 -33.60 -16.40 35.45
CA SER A 96 -34.02 -15.73 34.20
C SER A 96 -33.15 -16.07 32.97
N SER A 97 -31.85 -16.24 33.17
CA SER A 97 -30.89 -16.60 32.14
C SER A 97 -30.21 -17.93 32.47
N PRO A 98 -30.95 -19.03 32.35
CA PRO A 98 -30.52 -20.32 32.89
C PRO A 98 -29.29 -20.91 32.19
N GLU A 99 -29.16 -20.73 30.89
CA GLU A 99 -28.03 -21.31 30.14
C GLU A 99 -26.71 -20.62 30.52
N LYS A 100 -26.72 -19.27 30.65
CA LYS A 100 -25.55 -18.52 31.11
C LYS A 100 -25.20 -18.91 32.57
N TYR A 101 -26.18 -18.94 33.45
CA TYR A 101 -25.97 -19.33 34.83
C TYR A 101 -25.36 -20.72 34.97
N LEU A 102 -25.87 -21.70 34.20
CA LEU A 102 -25.33 -23.06 34.19
C LEU A 102 -23.91 -23.11 33.63
N SER A 103 -23.62 -22.37 32.57
CA SER A 103 -22.26 -22.35 31.97
C SER A 103 -21.18 -21.82 32.92
N ASP A 104 -21.59 -21.02 33.91
CA ASP A 104 -20.70 -20.53 34.95
C ASP A 104 -20.39 -21.58 36.03
N LEU A 105 -21.21 -22.62 36.16
CA LEU A 105 -21.06 -23.64 37.18
C LEU A 105 -20.16 -24.83 36.80
N PHE A 106 -19.89 -25.04 35.53
CA PHE A 106 -19.07 -26.14 35.07
C PHE A 106 -18.32 -25.79 33.76
N THR A 107 -17.40 -26.66 33.35
CA THR A 107 -16.68 -26.53 32.07
C THR A 107 -17.00 -27.71 31.16
N THR A 108 -16.79 -27.55 29.87
CA THR A 108 -16.92 -28.63 28.88
C THR A 108 -15.96 -29.78 29.18
N LEU A 109 -14.80 -29.49 29.76
CA LEU A 109 -13.78 -30.48 30.13
C LEU A 109 -14.27 -31.43 31.26
N GLN A 110 -15.12 -30.93 32.18
CA GLN A 110 -15.74 -31.80 33.20
C GLN A 110 -16.78 -32.76 32.62
N LEU A 111 -17.39 -32.37 31.49
CA LEU A 111 -18.48 -33.16 30.92
C LEU A 111 -17.98 -34.22 29.95
N ASP A 112 -16.74 -34.13 29.46
CA ASP A 112 -16.18 -35.12 28.54
C ASP A 112 -14.63 -35.12 28.52
N PRO A 113 -13.98 -35.54 29.63
CA PRO A 113 -12.52 -35.54 29.74
C PRO A 113 -11.84 -36.51 28.77
N VAL A 114 -12.48 -37.64 28.46
CA VAL A 114 -11.95 -38.63 27.52
C VAL A 114 -12.02 -38.13 26.07
N GLU A 115 -13.06 -37.35 25.73
CA GLU A 115 -13.14 -36.71 24.44
C GLU A 115 -12.05 -35.64 24.28
N PHE A 116 -11.74 -34.91 25.37
CA PHE A 116 -10.67 -33.91 25.35
C PHE A 116 -9.32 -34.49 24.91
N THR A 117 -8.98 -35.69 25.40
CA THR A 117 -7.71 -36.35 24.98
C THR A 117 -7.68 -36.75 23.50
N ARG A 118 -8.83 -36.73 22.82
CA ARG A 118 -9.00 -37.07 21.38
C ARG A 118 -9.20 -35.89 20.49
N MET A 119 -9.36 -34.71 21.06
CA MET A 119 -9.47 -33.47 20.32
C MET A 119 -8.20 -33.17 19.54
N THR A 120 -8.35 -32.49 18.43
CA THR A 120 -7.18 -31.95 17.73
C THR A 120 -6.46 -30.92 18.60
N PRO A 121 -5.15 -30.69 18.41
CA PRO A 121 -4.41 -29.69 19.17
C PRO A 121 -5.09 -28.28 19.16
N LYS A 122 -5.70 -27.92 18.07
CA LYS A 122 -6.43 -26.64 17.94
C LYS A 122 -7.66 -26.59 18.84
N GLU A 123 -8.42 -27.67 18.90
CA GLU A 123 -9.61 -27.77 19.76
C GLU A 123 -9.22 -27.82 21.23
N GLN A 124 -8.16 -28.54 21.60
CA GLN A 124 -7.62 -28.58 22.96
C GLN A 124 -7.17 -27.19 23.42
N ASN A 125 -6.40 -26.47 22.58
CA ASN A 125 -5.95 -25.13 22.88
C ASN A 125 -7.15 -24.19 23.09
N ARG A 126 -8.16 -24.23 22.22
CA ARG A 126 -9.38 -23.43 22.36
C ARG A 126 -10.12 -23.74 23.67
N ALA A 127 -10.23 -25.00 24.03
CA ALA A 127 -10.91 -25.41 25.25
C ALA A 127 -10.19 -24.88 26.51
N ILE A 128 -8.86 -24.90 26.54
CA ILE A 128 -8.07 -24.37 27.65
C ILE A 128 -8.09 -22.84 27.69
N LEU A 129 -7.93 -22.17 26.55
CA LEU A 129 -7.99 -20.71 26.49
C LEU A 129 -9.32 -20.17 26.99
N ASN A 130 -10.43 -20.82 26.68
CA ASN A 130 -11.76 -20.45 27.14
C ASN A 130 -11.97 -20.54 28.67
N LEU A 131 -11.02 -21.14 29.41
CA LEU A 131 -11.02 -21.13 30.86
C LEU A 131 -10.47 -19.81 31.44
N ILE A 132 -9.71 -19.06 30.68
CA ILE A 132 -9.12 -17.77 31.07
C ILE A 132 -10.22 -16.72 30.87
N HIS A 133 -10.67 -16.11 31.95
CA HIS A 133 -11.69 -15.08 31.85
C HIS A 133 -11.06 -13.72 31.65
N PHE A 134 -11.42 -13.06 30.55
CA PHE A 134 -11.07 -11.69 30.27
C PHE A 134 -12.21 -11.03 29.47
N ASP A 135 -12.76 -9.98 30.01
CA ASP A 135 -13.83 -9.23 29.36
C ASP A 135 -13.25 -8.35 28.27
N TRP A 136 -13.70 -8.57 27.05
CA TRP A 136 -13.32 -7.79 25.87
C TRP A 136 -14.47 -7.76 24.87
N ASP A 137 -14.46 -6.74 24.00
CA ASP A 137 -15.35 -6.60 22.87
C ASP A 137 -14.59 -5.99 21.67
N LEU A 138 -15.29 -5.74 20.56
CA LEU A 138 -14.68 -5.11 19.39
C LEU A 138 -14.26 -3.67 19.66
N ASN A 139 -14.93 -2.96 20.59
CA ASN A 139 -14.52 -1.61 20.96
C ASN A 139 -13.16 -1.62 21.68
N TRP A 140 -12.91 -2.65 22.51
CA TRP A 140 -11.61 -2.84 23.14
C TRP A 140 -10.49 -3.05 22.09
N ILE A 141 -10.77 -3.83 21.02
CA ILE A 141 -9.82 -4.01 19.92
C ILE A 141 -9.57 -2.69 19.19
N GLU A 142 -10.63 -1.96 18.86
CA GLU A 142 -10.52 -0.65 18.19
C GLU A 142 -9.76 0.37 19.03
N GLU A 143 -9.98 0.40 20.36
CA GLU A 143 -9.24 1.27 21.28
C GLU A 143 -7.74 0.94 21.30
N LYS A 144 -7.38 -0.35 21.29
CA LYS A 144 -5.98 -0.79 21.35
C LYS A 144 -5.24 -0.62 20.02
N PHE A 145 -5.88 -0.91 18.89
CA PHE A 145 -5.24 -0.93 17.56
C PHE A 145 -5.57 0.28 16.69
N GLY A 146 -6.51 1.16 17.14
CA GLY A 146 -7.01 2.28 16.35
C GLY A 146 -7.96 1.86 15.21
N GLU A 147 -8.18 0.57 15.05
CA GLU A 147 -9.06 -0.04 14.04
C GLU A 147 -9.43 -1.48 14.42
N ILE A 148 -10.41 -2.06 13.73
CA ILE A 148 -10.69 -3.50 13.82
C ILE A 148 -9.99 -4.20 12.66
N PRO A 149 -8.89 -4.98 12.90
CA PRO A 149 -8.16 -5.69 11.85
C PRO A 149 -9.06 -6.64 11.04
N LYS A 150 -8.99 -6.55 9.71
CA LYS A 150 -9.81 -7.41 8.84
C LYS A 150 -9.22 -8.82 8.73
N GLY A 151 -10.09 -9.81 8.47
CA GLY A 151 -9.64 -11.19 8.25
C GLY A 151 -9.27 -11.95 9.52
N VAL A 152 -9.57 -11.40 10.69
CA VAL A 152 -9.39 -12.04 12.01
C VAL A 152 -10.70 -12.67 12.44
N ASN A 153 -10.65 -13.86 13.03
CA ASN A 153 -11.82 -14.49 13.62
C ASN A 153 -12.01 -13.96 15.05
N TYR A 154 -13.03 -13.12 15.25
CA TYR A 154 -13.37 -12.55 16.56
C TYR A 154 -14.30 -13.44 17.41
N ASP A 155 -14.81 -14.56 16.88
CA ASP A 155 -15.64 -15.53 17.60
C ASP A 155 -14.80 -16.55 18.39
N GLN A 156 -13.66 -16.11 18.92
CA GLN A 156 -12.73 -16.95 19.68
C GLN A 156 -12.17 -16.19 20.89
N HIS A 157 -11.45 -16.86 21.76
CA HIS A 157 -10.82 -16.24 22.91
C HIS A 157 -9.83 -15.13 22.50
N ILE A 158 -9.75 -14.03 23.29
CA ILE A 158 -8.92 -12.85 22.98
C ILE A 158 -7.45 -13.20 22.69
N LEU A 159 -6.87 -14.16 23.43
CA LEU A 159 -5.48 -14.58 23.23
C LEU A 159 -5.27 -15.23 21.85
N ALA A 160 -6.28 -15.91 21.32
CA ALA A 160 -6.25 -16.46 19.96
C ALA A 160 -6.46 -15.36 18.91
N VAL A 161 -7.33 -14.38 19.19
CA VAL A 161 -7.50 -13.18 18.34
C VAL A 161 -6.20 -12.42 18.20
N LEU A 162 -5.52 -12.13 19.32
CA LEU A 162 -4.23 -11.42 19.32
C LEU A 162 -3.14 -12.21 18.58
N ASN A 163 -3.16 -13.54 18.71
CA ASN A 163 -2.24 -14.39 17.94
C ASN A 163 -2.52 -14.32 16.44
N ASP A 164 -3.78 -14.34 16.00
CA ASP A 164 -4.15 -14.18 14.59
C ASP A 164 -3.72 -12.83 14.04
N ILE A 165 -3.84 -11.75 14.83
CA ILE A 165 -3.41 -10.40 14.45
C ILE A 165 -1.91 -10.32 14.19
N GLN A 166 -1.08 -10.94 15.05
CA GLN A 166 0.39 -10.91 14.93
C GLN A 166 0.97 -11.96 13.99
N ALA A 167 0.18 -12.98 13.60
CA ALA A 167 0.67 -14.11 12.85
C ALA A 167 1.24 -13.72 11.48
N GLU A 168 2.23 -14.49 10.98
CA GLU A 168 2.82 -14.28 9.65
C GLU A 168 1.79 -14.37 8.50
N GLY A 169 0.71 -15.13 8.69
CA GLY A 169 -0.43 -15.20 7.78
C GLY A 169 -1.46 -14.09 8.00
N GLY A 170 -1.31 -13.27 9.05
CA GLY A 170 -2.24 -12.22 9.42
C GLY A 170 -2.14 -10.98 8.52
N VAL A 171 -3.21 -10.18 8.51
CA VAL A 171 -3.32 -9.01 7.63
C VAL A 171 -2.19 -7.99 7.85
N TYR A 172 -1.80 -7.72 9.09
CA TYR A 172 -0.74 -6.78 9.40
C TYR A 172 0.62 -7.25 8.88
N TYR A 173 0.96 -8.52 9.10
CA TYR A 173 2.22 -9.06 8.63
C TYR A 173 2.31 -9.03 7.10
N GLN A 174 1.26 -9.45 6.41
CA GLN A 174 1.21 -9.43 4.94
C GLN A 174 1.26 -8.01 4.39
N THR A 175 0.48 -7.08 4.95
CA THR A 175 0.50 -5.68 4.53
C THR A 175 1.88 -5.06 4.72
N ARG A 176 2.54 -5.33 5.87
CA ARG A 176 3.91 -4.86 6.11
C ARG A 176 4.91 -5.48 5.13
N GLN A 177 4.75 -6.77 4.81
CA GLN A 177 5.62 -7.45 3.85
C GLN A 177 5.49 -6.84 2.45
N ASP A 178 4.26 -6.56 2.01
CA ASP A 178 3.99 -5.90 0.72
C ASP A 178 4.56 -4.49 0.70
N LEU A 179 4.31 -3.69 1.74
CA LEU A 179 4.89 -2.35 1.87
C LEU A 179 6.43 -2.39 1.82
N ASN A 180 7.07 -3.28 2.55
CA ASN A 180 8.52 -3.41 2.57
C ASN A 180 9.11 -3.84 1.23
N ARG A 181 8.39 -4.69 0.48
CA ARG A 181 8.75 -5.05 -0.90
C ARG A 181 8.68 -3.83 -1.81
N ASP A 182 7.58 -3.10 -1.74
CA ASP A 182 7.34 -1.93 -2.58
C ASP A 182 8.28 -0.76 -2.23
N ILE A 183 8.58 -0.55 -0.94
CA ILE A 183 9.61 0.38 -0.46
C ILE A 183 10.97 0.04 -1.08
N ARG A 184 11.36 -1.23 -1.09
CA ARG A 184 12.62 -1.69 -1.68
C ARG A 184 12.66 -1.39 -3.17
N ASN A 185 11.62 -1.77 -3.91
CA ASN A 185 11.51 -1.49 -5.34
C ASN A 185 11.60 0.01 -5.66
N LYS A 186 10.96 0.85 -4.85
CA LYS A 186 11.03 2.31 -5.03
C LYS A 186 12.41 2.86 -4.66
N ARG A 187 13.05 2.36 -3.61
CA ARG A 187 14.43 2.75 -3.26
C ARG A 187 15.41 2.39 -4.37
N ASP A 188 15.25 1.22 -4.96
CA ASP A 188 16.06 0.80 -6.11
C ASP A 188 15.82 1.74 -7.32
N ALA A 189 14.58 2.10 -7.60
CA ALA A 189 14.26 3.07 -8.64
C ALA A 189 14.85 4.46 -8.36
N VAL A 190 14.80 4.94 -7.11
CA VAL A 190 15.46 6.19 -6.69
C VAL A 190 16.96 6.10 -6.92
N ALA A 191 17.59 4.99 -6.55
CA ALA A 191 19.03 4.79 -6.74
C ALA A 191 19.43 4.76 -8.22
N GLU A 192 18.63 4.14 -9.09
CA GLU A 192 18.88 4.14 -10.54
C GLU A 192 18.73 5.54 -11.15
N ILE A 193 17.70 6.28 -10.78
CA ILE A 193 17.51 7.67 -11.23
C ILE A 193 18.68 8.54 -10.73
N ALA A 194 19.09 8.38 -9.47
CA ALA A 194 20.20 9.15 -8.89
C ALA A 194 21.52 9.00 -9.67
N LYS A 195 21.77 7.83 -10.26
CA LYS A 195 22.97 7.61 -11.12
C LYS A 195 22.95 8.41 -12.41
N THR A 196 21.78 8.80 -12.89
CA THR A 196 21.62 9.58 -14.13
C THR A 196 21.70 11.09 -13.90
N ILE A 197 21.64 11.52 -12.66
CA ILE A 197 21.63 12.94 -12.27
C ILE A 197 23.04 13.33 -11.81
N PRO A 198 23.58 14.48 -12.28
CA PRO A 198 24.89 14.97 -11.83
C PRO A 198 24.98 15.15 -10.32
N GLU A 199 26.16 14.92 -9.77
CA GLU A 199 26.42 15.16 -8.33
C GLU A 199 26.09 16.61 -7.95
N ASN A 200 25.54 16.79 -6.77
CA ASN A 200 25.13 18.10 -6.21
C ASN A 200 24.15 18.87 -7.09
N TYR A 201 23.30 18.16 -7.85
CA TYR A 201 22.33 18.78 -8.75
C TYR A 201 21.33 19.66 -8.01
N GLN A 202 21.22 20.92 -8.44
CA GLN A 202 20.29 21.90 -7.89
C GLN A 202 19.20 22.25 -8.93
N SER A 203 18.09 21.52 -8.91
CA SER A 203 16.99 21.70 -9.88
C SER A 203 16.45 23.13 -9.95
N ALA A 204 16.42 23.85 -8.83
CA ALA A 204 15.94 25.24 -8.77
C ALA A 204 16.78 26.18 -9.61
N THR A 205 18.10 26.02 -9.66
CA THR A 205 19.00 26.81 -10.47
C THR A 205 18.69 26.67 -11.95
N TRP A 206 18.48 25.45 -12.40
CA TRP A 206 18.24 25.16 -13.83
C TRP A 206 16.81 25.40 -14.26
N ARG A 207 15.84 25.26 -13.37
CA ARG A 207 14.44 25.62 -13.63
C ARG A 207 14.26 27.12 -13.85
N ASN A 208 15.03 27.92 -13.13
CA ASN A 208 14.98 29.38 -13.20
C ASN A 208 16.05 29.97 -14.13
N PHE A 209 16.80 29.16 -14.86
CA PHE A 209 17.81 29.66 -15.78
C PHE A 209 17.15 30.48 -16.90
N PRO A 210 17.62 31.71 -17.16
CA PRO A 210 16.97 32.65 -18.07
C PRO A 210 17.32 32.36 -19.54
N PHE A 211 16.91 31.21 -20.05
CA PHE A 211 17.21 30.78 -21.43
C PHE A 211 16.83 31.83 -22.48
N ALA A 212 15.62 32.41 -22.35
CA ALA A 212 15.14 33.38 -23.34
C ALA A 212 16.05 34.62 -23.43
N GLU A 213 16.49 35.13 -22.27
CA GLU A 213 17.39 36.28 -22.19
C GLU A 213 18.78 35.94 -22.74
N LYS A 214 19.30 34.77 -22.37
CA LYS A 214 20.61 34.31 -22.85
C LYS A 214 20.65 34.05 -24.35
N TYR A 215 19.58 33.47 -24.91
CA TYR A 215 19.47 33.33 -26.37
C TYR A 215 19.28 34.67 -27.06
N ALA A 216 18.53 35.60 -26.49
CA ALA A 216 18.39 36.95 -27.05
C ALA A 216 19.75 37.69 -27.05
N GLU A 217 20.52 37.57 -25.99
CA GLU A 217 21.87 38.13 -25.90
C GLU A 217 22.82 37.48 -26.93
N LEU A 218 22.80 36.16 -27.04
CA LEU A 218 23.62 35.43 -28.04
C LEU A 218 23.27 35.85 -29.46
N ASN A 219 22.00 35.93 -29.81
CA ASN A 219 21.54 36.35 -31.11
C ASN A 219 21.96 37.80 -31.40
N ARG A 220 21.83 38.70 -30.43
CA ARG A 220 22.27 40.09 -30.57
C ARG A 220 23.80 40.16 -30.86
N ILE A 221 24.60 39.42 -30.11
CA ILE A 221 26.04 39.39 -30.30
C ILE A 221 26.37 38.81 -31.69
N LYS A 222 25.72 37.73 -32.11
CA LYS A 222 25.89 37.14 -33.45
C LYS A 222 25.52 38.15 -34.56
N ASP A 223 24.41 38.87 -34.40
CA ASP A 223 23.98 39.91 -35.38
C ASP A 223 24.98 41.06 -35.43
N ASP A 224 25.48 41.51 -34.30
CA ASP A 224 26.50 42.57 -34.27
C ASP A 224 27.84 42.10 -34.84
N ASN A 225 28.26 40.87 -34.55
CA ASN A 225 29.45 40.27 -35.17
C ASN A 225 29.30 40.17 -36.72
N ASN A 226 28.12 39.74 -37.20
CA ASN A 226 27.85 39.70 -38.65
C ASN A 226 27.93 41.11 -39.26
N LYS A 227 27.42 42.15 -38.59
CA LYS A 227 27.55 43.56 -39.08
C LYS A 227 29.01 43.98 -39.07
N ILE A 228 29.79 43.62 -38.02
CA ILE A 228 31.24 43.93 -37.97
C ILE A 228 31.97 43.27 -39.12
N GLU A 229 31.74 41.96 -39.38
CA GLU A 229 32.37 41.25 -40.49
C GLU A 229 32.03 41.87 -41.87
N ARG A 230 30.74 42.14 -42.10
CA ARG A 230 30.31 42.81 -43.36
C ARG A 230 30.91 44.20 -43.47
N ALA A 231 31.01 44.96 -42.37
CA ALA A 231 31.62 46.28 -42.37
C ALA A 231 33.13 46.21 -42.70
N LYS A 232 33.86 45.28 -42.14
CA LYS A 232 35.28 45.06 -42.44
C LYS A 232 35.50 44.63 -43.90
N ALA A 233 34.68 43.68 -44.38
CA ALA A 233 34.75 43.25 -45.78
C ALA A 233 34.39 44.43 -46.74
N PHE A 234 33.41 45.26 -46.41
CA PHE A 234 33.03 46.43 -47.16
C PHE A 234 34.17 47.50 -47.16
N ALA A 235 34.68 47.81 -45.97
CA ALA A 235 35.77 48.78 -45.83
C ALA A 235 37.01 48.42 -46.63
N SER A 236 37.37 47.10 -46.67
CA SER A 236 38.51 46.63 -47.49
C SER A 236 38.26 46.75 -49.00
N ALA A 237 37.01 46.69 -49.45
CA ALA A 237 36.65 46.76 -50.87
C ALA A 237 36.15 48.16 -51.32
N TYR A 238 36.05 49.10 -50.38
CA TYR A 238 35.39 50.40 -50.62
C TYR A 238 36.03 51.18 -51.77
N THR A 239 37.36 51.38 -51.75
CA THR A 239 38.10 52.10 -52.77
C THR A 239 38.00 51.40 -54.11
N ALA A 240 38.04 50.06 -54.14
CA ALA A 240 37.89 49.30 -55.37
C ALA A 240 36.49 49.42 -56.01
N LYS A 241 35.45 49.43 -55.17
CA LYS A 241 34.03 49.63 -55.58
C LYS A 241 33.81 51.02 -56.18
N LEU A 242 34.35 52.07 -55.53
CA LEU A 242 34.29 53.41 -56.08
C LEU A 242 35.03 53.56 -57.39
N ALA A 243 36.26 52.95 -57.47
CA ALA A 243 37.03 52.95 -58.69
C ALA A 243 36.32 52.20 -59.87
N ALA A 244 35.69 51.07 -59.57
CA ALA A 244 34.89 50.33 -60.51
C ALA A 244 33.65 51.09 -61.01
N ALA A 245 32.91 51.77 -60.07
CA ALA A 245 31.76 52.59 -60.44
C ALA A 245 32.20 53.78 -61.35
N LYS A 246 33.35 54.42 -61.06
CA LYS A 246 33.89 55.48 -61.85
C LYS A 246 34.35 54.96 -63.24
N SER A 247 35.06 53.83 -63.32
CA SER A 247 35.47 53.22 -64.60
C SER A 247 34.26 52.93 -65.48
N SER A 248 33.21 52.33 -64.92
CA SER A 248 31.99 51.99 -65.68
C SER A 248 31.30 53.24 -66.23
N HIS A 249 31.25 54.34 -65.41
CA HIS A 249 30.76 55.64 -65.91
C HIS A 249 31.60 56.18 -67.02
N ASP A 250 32.95 56.23 -66.83
CA ASP A 250 33.87 56.82 -67.84
C ASP A 250 33.83 56.01 -69.14
N GLU A 251 33.71 54.70 -69.05
CA GLU A 251 33.55 53.78 -70.21
C GLU A 251 32.24 54.06 -70.95
N SER A 252 31.12 54.20 -70.22
CA SER A 252 29.81 54.49 -70.81
C SER A 252 29.82 55.85 -71.54
N VAL A 253 30.40 56.85 -70.87
CA VAL A 253 30.52 58.20 -71.46
C VAL A 253 31.43 58.20 -72.67
N GLN A 254 32.54 57.44 -72.61
CA GLN A 254 33.47 57.34 -73.74
C GLN A 254 32.82 56.63 -74.94
N LEU A 255 32.13 55.49 -74.68
CA LEU A 255 31.40 54.78 -75.73
C LEU A 255 30.38 55.66 -76.46
N GLU A 256 29.58 56.43 -75.70
CA GLU A 256 28.61 57.37 -76.33
C GLU A 256 29.33 58.47 -77.15
N LYS A 257 30.48 59.03 -76.66
CA LYS A 257 31.29 59.97 -77.43
C LYS A 257 31.82 59.41 -78.71
N ASP A 258 32.35 58.17 -78.67
CA ASP A 258 32.90 57.50 -79.87
C ASP A 258 31.77 57.21 -80.86
N LEU A 259 30.61 56.68 -80.43
CA LEU A 259 29.46 56.46 -81.29
C LEU A 259 28.96 57.74 -81.94
N ILE A 260 28.90 58.86 -81.20
CA ILE A 260 28.52 60.17 -81.79
C ILE A 260 29.60 60.71 -82.69
N ALA A 261 30.90 60.51 -82.38
CA ALA A 261 32.00 60.94 -83.28
C ALA A 261 31.96 60.17 -84.58
N ASP A 262 31.68 58.82 -84.52
CA ASP A 262 31.55 58.03 -85.73
C ASP A 262 30.32 58.41 -86.57
N GLU A 263 29.18 58.63 -85.93
CA GLU A 263 27.97 59.16 -86.61
C GLU A 263 28.20 60.54 -87.21
N ARG A 264 28.94 61.43 -86.52
CA ARG A 264 29.33 62.75 -87.03
C ARG A 264 30.25 62.65 -88.23
N ASN A 265 31.23 61.74 -88.17
CA ASN A 265 32.16 61.49 -89.29
C ASN A 265 31.42 60.92 -90.50
N GLU A 266 30.54 59.93 -90.34
CA GLU A 266 29.68 59.42 -91.39
C GLU A 266 28.76 60.51 -91.99
N LEU A 267 28.13 61.29 -91.14
CA LEU A 267 27.31 62.38 -91.61
C LEU A 267 28.12 63.53 -92.32
N THR A 268 29.33 63.78 -91.84
CA THR A 268 30.25 64.75 -92.55
C THR A 268 30.64 64.29 -93.91
N ARG A 269 30.97 62.98 -94.07
CA ARG A 269 31.25 62.38 -95.40
C ARG A 269 30.00 62.34 -96.26
N LYS A 270 28.80 62.20 -95.72
CA LYS A 270 27.52 62.29 -96.44
C LYS A 270 27.12 63.72 -96.82
N ILE A 271 27.52 64.69 -96.03
CA ILE A 271 27.31 66.15 -96.31
C ILE A 271 28.16 66.61 -97.56
N GLU A 272 29.38 66.10 -97.73
CA GLU A 272 30.17 66.42 -98.93
C GLU A 272 29.58 65.81 -100.20
N ARG A 273 28.79 64.73 -100.06
CA ARG A 273 28.05 64.12 -101.18
C ARG A 273 26.72 64.75 -101.51
N LEU A 274 26.12 65.45 -100.56
CA LEU A 274 24.74 65.91 -100.63
C LEU A 274 24.53 67.38 -100.26
N LYS A 275 25.29 68.33 -100.92
CA LYS A 275 25.03 69.78 -100.71
C LYS A 275 23.61 70.20 -101.02
N ALA A 276 22.72 69.37 -101.52
CA ALA A 276 21.29 69.56 -101.67
C ALA A 276 20.44 69.16 -100.50
N GLU A 277 20.99 68.33 -99.53
CA GLU A 277 20.29 67.84 -98.28
C GLU A 277 20.81 68.51 -96.98
N ILE A 278 21.59 69.58 -97.13
CA ILE A 278 22.33 70.20 -96.01
C ILE A 278 21.40 70.73 -94.88
N LYS A 279 20.28 71.21 -95.23
CA LYS A 279 19.37 71.80 -94.17
C LYS A 279 18.75 70.78 -93.22
N ALA A 280 18.51 69.55 -93.70
CA ALA A 280 17.95 68.46 -92.86
C ALA A 280 19.04 67.78 -92.01
N ALA A 281 20.34 67.89 -92.43
CA ALA A 281 21.45 67.32 -91.66
C ALA A 281 21.94 68.22 -90.53
N GLU A 282 21.85 69.53 -90.67
CA GLU A 282 22.18 70.53 -89.63
C GLU A 282 21.22 70.43 -88.45
N ASP A 283 19.92 70.24 -88.76
CA ASP A 283 18.92 70.05 -87.67
C ASP A 283 19.21 68.72 -86.91
N LYS A 284 19.69 67.72 -87.56
CA LYS A 284 20.09 66.45 -86.90
C LYS A 284 21.37 66.62 -86.10
N ILE A 285 22.35 67.37 -86.56
CA ILE A 285 23.59 67.59 -85.80
C ILE A 285 23.33 68.38 -84.52
N ASN A 286 22.48 69.38 -84.57
CA ASN A 286 22.08 70.15 -83.37
C ASN A 286 21.33 69.29 -82.35
N GLY A 287 20.52 68.28 -82.79
CA GLY A 287 19.86 67.32 -81.94
C GLY A 287 20.81 66.25 -81.32
N LEU A 288 22.01 66.02 -81.86
CA LEU A 288 23.02 65.09 -81.35
C LEU A 288 23.67 65.60 -80.06
N ASP A 289 23.90 66.91 -79.94
CA ASP A 289 24.49 67.52 -78.76
C ASP A 289 23.49 67.48 -77.60
N GLU A 290 22.18 67.68 -77.83
CA GLU A 290 21.13 67.48 -76.85
C GLU A 290 21.02 65.98 -76.39
N ARG A 291 21.07 65.06 -77.37
CA ARG A 291 21.02 63.61 -77.08
C ARG A 291 22.23 63.14 -76.25
N LEU A 292 23.45 63.69 -76.58
CA LEU A 292 24.63 63.47 -75.77
C LEU A 292 24.47 63.97 -74.36
N ALA A 293 23.97 65.24 -74.22
CA ALA A 293 23.74 65.85 -72.92
C ALA A 293 22.75 65.00 -72.03
N ASP A 294 21.68 64.51 -72.70
CA ASP A 294 20.74 63.65 -72.00
C ASP A 294 21.35 62.31 -71.58
N LYS A 295 22.18 61.68 -72.47
CA LYS A 295 22.85 60.46 -72.14
C LYS A 295 23.92 60.62 -71.04
N VAL A 296 24.68 61.74 -71.06
CA VAL A 296 25.60 62.07 -69.97
C VAL A 296 24.84 62.33 -68.68
N LYS A 297 23.70 63.03 -68.75
CA LYS A 297 22.85 63.29 -67.59
C LYS A 297 22.29 61.99 -66.95
N ILE A 298 21.91 61.02 -67.80
CA ILE A 298 21.49 59.68 -67.31
C ILE A 298 22.66 58.97 -66.64
N ALA A 299 23.86 58.93 -67.32
CA ALA A 299 25.05 58.29 -66.80
C ALA A 299 25.51 58.95 -65.46
N ASP A 300 25.43 60.26 -65.37
CA ASP A 300 25.74 61.02 -64.14
C ASP A 300 24.73 60.71 -63.05
N ALA A 301 23.42 60.55 -63.36
CA ALA A 301 22.39 60.19 -62.42
C ALA A 301 22.60 58.78 -61.90
N GLU A 302 22.95 57.79 -62.81
CA GLU A 302 23.25 56.41 -62.40
C GLU A 302 24.52 56.34 -61.55
N TYR A 303 25.57 57.07 -61.90
CA TYR A 303 26.78 57.21 -61.07
C TYR A 303 26.49 57.81 -59.73
N SER A 304 25.71 58.93 -59.68
CA SER A 304 25.34 59.57 -58.43
C SER A 304 24.55 58.63 -57.54
N ALA A 305 23.60 57.88 -58.10
CA ALA A 305 22.82 56.87 -57.38
C ALA A 305 23.73 55.71 -56.86
N ALA A 306 24.64 55.23 -57.66
CA ALA A 306 25.60 54.19 -57.26
C ALA A 306 26.53 54.69 -56.13
N VAL A 307 27.05 55.92 -56.24
CA VAL A 307 27.92 56.51 -55.22
C VAL A 307 27.12 56.80 -53.95
N ALA A 308 25.85 57.28 -54.03
CA ALA A 308 25.01 57.49 -52.88
C ALA A 308 24.74 56.15 -52.12
N LYS A 309 24.51 55.04 -52.85
CA LYS A 309 24.35 53.71 -52.28
C LYS A 309 25.66 53.26 -51.61
N ILE A 310 26.80 53.35 -52.30
CA ILE A 310 28.10 53.03 -51.74
C ILE A 310 28.44 53.84 -50.49
N ASN A 311 28.15 55.13 -50.48
CA ASN A 311 28.40 56.00 -49.35
C ASN A 311 27.47 55.71 -48.18
N SER A 312 26.19 55.35 -48.43
CA SER A 312 25.28 54.92 -47.37
C SER A 312 25.72 53.59 -46.74
N GLU A 313 26.19 52.64 -47.54
CA GLU A 313 26.78 51.38 -47.06
C GLU A 313 28.08 51.65 -46.29
N ASN A 314 28.91 52.56 -46.73
CA ASN A 314 30.15 52.97 -46.07
C ASN A 314 29.88 53.61 -44.72
N LYS A 315 28.90 54.50 -44.63
CA LYS A 315 28.49 55.14 -43.37
C LYS A 315 28.04 54.12 -42.32
N LEU A 316 27.38 53.04 -42.76
CA LEU A 316 27.04 51.93 -41.89
C LEU A 316 28.29 51.13 -41.50
N ALA A 317 29.19 50.90 -42.46
CA ALA A 317 30.44 50.17 -42.25
C ALA A 317 31.41 50.88 -41.29
N GLU A 318 31.52 52.22 -41.38
CA GLU A 318 32.34 53.03 -40.46
C GLU A 318 31.95 52.86 -38.99
N GLN A 319 30.65 52.64 -38.71
CA GLN A 319 30.17 52.42 -37.33
C GLN A 319 30.65 51.10 -36.72
N TYR A 320 31.02 50.12 -37.55
CA TYR A 320 31.38 48.76 -37.11
C TYR A 320 32.82 48.32 -37.48
N ALA A 321 33.49 49.04 -38.41
CA ALA A 321 34.80 48.64 -38.91
C ALA A 321 35.90 48.51 -37.84
N ASP A 322 35.84 49.37 -36.83
CA ASP A 322 36.80 49.39 -35.72
C ASP A 322 36.38 48.53 -34.54
N LYS A 323 35.16 47.97 -34.58
CA LYS A 323 34.68 47.11 -33.51
C LYS A 323 35.36 45.75 -33.59
N LYS A 324 35.70 45.23 -32.42
CA LYS A 324 36.20 43.85 -32.30
C LYS A 324 35.03 42.86 -32.30
N ILE A 325 35.23 41.69 -32.89
CA ILE A 325 34.31 40.56 -32.79
C ILE A 325 34.21 40.16 -31.34
N ILE A 326 32.99 40.04 -30.84
CA ILE A 326 32.70 39.59 -29.45
C ILE A 326 32.68 38.06 -29.48
N PRO A 327 33.51 37.38 -28.68
CA PRO A 327 33.47 35.93 -28.62
C PRO A 327 32.15 35.46 -28.08
N THR A 328 31.53 34.46 -28.74
CA THR A 328 30.25 33.84 -28.30
C THR A 328 30.46 32.51 -27.63
N ALA A 329 31.68 31.94 -27.68
CA ALA A 329 31.96 30.57 -27.23
C ALA A 329 31.63 30.36 -25.73
N GLU A 330 31.90 31.32 -24.87
CA GLU A 330 31.60 31.21 -23.42
C GLU A 330 30.08 31.19 -23.20
N LEU A 331 29.34 32.09 -23.88
CA LEU A 331 27.87 32.17 -23.74
C LEU A 331 27.19 30.94 -24.36
N GLU A 332 27.68 30.44 -25.48
CA GLU A 332 27.22 29.22 -26.11
C GLU A 332 27.46 28.02 -25.18
N SER A 333 28.65 27.90 -24.58
CA SER A 333 28.96 26.84 -23.60
C SER A 333 28.10 26.94 -22.34
N GLU A 334 27.82 28.15 -21.84
CA GLU A 334 26.92 28.37 -20.69
C GLU A 334 25.51 27.86 -21.00
N ILE A 335 24.99 28.21 -22.18
CA ILE A 335 23.65 27.79 -22.62
C ILE A 335 23.59 26.27 -22.82
N GLU A 336 24.57 25.66 -23.48
CA GLU A 336 24.64 24.22 -23.68
C GLU A 336 24.74 23.47 -22.37
N TYR A 337 25.56 23.94 -21.41
CA TYR A 337 25.65 23.38 -20.08
C TYR A 337 24.31 23.49 -19.35
N ALA A 338 23.69 24.67 -19.36
CA ALA A 338 22.38 24.87 -18.74
C ALA A 338 21.30 23.95 -19.35
N GLN A 339 21.30 23.77 -20.68
CA GLN A 339 20.39 22.85 -21.37
C GLN A 339 20.63 21.38 -20.94
N SER A 340 21.89 20.97 -20.83
CA SER A 340 22.24 19.63 -20.39
C SER A 340 21.75 19.37 -18.96
N MET A 341 21.92 20.36 -18.09
CA MET A 341 21.43 20.29 -16.71
C MET A 341 19.89 20.33 -16.62
N ALA A 342 19.25 21.17 -17.43
CA ALA A 342 17.79 21.28 -17.43
C ALA A 342 17.07 20.00 -17.85
N ARG A 343 17.70 19.13 -18.62
CA ARG A 343 17.16 17.80 -19.00
C ARG A 343 16.94 16.90 -17.79
N HIS A 344 17.72 17.08 -16.73
CA HIS A 344 17.63 16.27 -15.52
C HIS A 344 16.54 16.75 -14.54
N ILE A 345 15.87 17.88 -14.76
CA ILE A 345 14.85 18.43 -13.85
C ILE A 345 13.74 17.43 -13.61
N ASN A 346 13.18 16.85 -14.67
CA ASN A 346 12.06 15.89 -14.57
C ASN A 346 12.47 14.61 -13.82
N GLU A 347 13.68 14.10 -14.09
CA GLU A 347 14.21 12.92 -13.40
C GLU A 347 14.45 13.21 -11.92
N TYR A 348 14.99 14.38 -11.61
CA TYR A 348 15.18 14.82 -10.23
C TYR A 348 13.85 14.96 -9.49
N ASP A 349 12.85 15.59 -10.12
CA ASP A 349 11.52 15.75 -9.52
C ASP A 349 10.85 14.39 -9.28
N ARG A 350 10.98 13.48 -10.25
CA ARG A 350 10.51 12.09 -10.11
C ARG A 350 11.22 11.37 -8.97
N MET A 351 12.53 11.50 -8.87
CA MET A 351 13.30 10.94 -7.77
C MET A 351 12.83 11.47 -6.42
N LYS A 352 12.61 12.80 -6.31
CA LYS A 352 12.11 13.43 -5.08
C LYS A 352 10.71 12.96 -4.71
N ALA A 353 9.81 12.84 -5.67
CA ALA A 353 8.48 12.31 -5.44
C ALA A 353 8.52 10.87 -4.91
N LEU A 354 9.36 10.01 -5.51
CA LEU A 354 9.54 8.65 -5.04
C LEU A 354 10.17 8.58 -3.63
N GLN A 355 11.09 9.49 -3.28
CA GLN A 355 11.65 9.58 -1.94
C GLN A 355 10.57 9.89 -0.90
N ILE A 356 9.69 10.87 -1.18
CA ILE A 356 8.57 11.22 -0.30
C ILE A 356 7.61 10.03 -0.13
N GLU A 357 7.31 9.32 -1.21
CA GLU A 357 6.47 8.12 -1.13
C GLU A 357 7.13 7.00 -0.29
N VAL A 358 8.43 6.80 -0.43
CA VAL A 358 9.20 5.84 0.38
C VAL A 358 9.13 6.20 1.87
N GLU A 359 9.30 7.47 2.22
CA GLU A 359 9.19 7.95 3.61
C GLU A 359 7.79 7.69 4.17
N ALA A 360 6.73 8.09 3.45
CA ALA A 360 5.36 7.86 3.88
C ALA A 360 4.99 6.37 4.01
N TRP A 361 5.53 5.51 3.15
CA TRP A 361 5.31 4.07 3.24
C TRP A 361 6.14 3.43 4.36
N GLN A 362 7.33 3.96 4.64
CA GLN A 362 8.12 3.52 5.78
C GLN A 362 7.39 3.80 7.10
N GLU A 363 6.82 5.01 7.26
CA GLU A 363 6.01 5.36 8.43
C GLU A 363 4.84 4.38 8.61
N LYS A 364 4.11 4.07 7.54
CA LYS A 364 3.02 3.08 7.59
C LYS A 364 3.51 1.67 7.95
N SER A 365 4.66 1.26 7.44
CA SER A 365 5.25 -0.04 7.78
C SER A 365 5.64 -0.11 9.26
N ASP A 366 6.15 1.00 9.80
CA ASP A 366 6.54 1.12 11.20
C ASP A 366 5.31 1.12 12.11
N GLU A 367 4.23 1.85 11.77
CA GLU A 367 2.95 1.79 12.47
C GLU A 367 2.38 0.35 12.52
N ILE A 368 2.43 -0.38 11.40
CA ILE A 368 1.97 -1.77 11.36
C ILE A 368 2.88 -2.66 12.23
N THR A 369 4.17 -2.38 12.27
CA THR A 369 5.11 -3.09 13.13
C THR A 369 4.78 -2.88 14.60
N GLU A 370 4.46 -1.65 15.02
CA GLU A 370 4.02 -1.34 16.37
C GLU A 370 2.72 -2.09 16.74
N LYS A 371 1.76 -2.17 15.80
CA LYS A 371 0.52 -2.94 16.01
C LYS A 371 0.80 -4.45 16.18
N ILE A 372 1.72 -5.02 15.41
CA ILE A 372 2.15 -6.42 15.56
C ILE A 372 2.81 -6.64 16.93
N GLU A 373 3.71 -5.75 17.34
CA GLU A 373 4.38 -5.84 18.64
C GLU A 373 3.39 -5.66 19.81
N LEU A 374 2.40 -4.76 19.65
CA LEU A 374 1.31 -4.61 20.62
C LEU A 374 0.54 -5.92 20.75
N ALA A 375 0.12 -6.53 19.63
CA ALA A 375 -0.59 -7.82 19.65
C ALA A 375 0.24 -8.93 20.29
N ARG A 376 1.58 -8.88 20.16
CA ARG A 376 2.51 -9.82 20.79
C ARG A 376 2.64 -9.64 22.29
N ASN A 377 2.56 -8.40 22.78
CA ASN A 377 2.80 -8.07 24.18
C ASN A 377 1.52 -8.13 25.03
N LEU A 378 0.35 -7.79 24.45
CA LEU A 378 -0.93 -7.79 25.14
C LEU A 378 -1.28 -9.12 25.84
N PRO A 379 -1.02 -10.31 25.27
CA PRO A 379 -1.24 -11.57 25.98
C PRO A 379 -0.56 -11.63 27.34
N GLY A 380 0.69 -11.14 27.45
CA GLY A 380 1.41 -11.09 28.72
C GLY A 380 0.79 -10.14 29.74
N GLU A 381 0.18 -9.04 29.29
CA GLU A 381 -0.55 -8.10 30.17
C GLU A 381 -1.89 -8.69 30.63
N ILE A 382 -2.64 -9.29 29.70
CA ILE A 382 -3.90 -9.96 30.00
C ILE A 382 -3.69 -11.06 31.05
N LEU A 383 -2.67 -11.92 30.87
CA LEU A 383 -2.39 -13.01 31.78
C LEU A 383 -1.93 -12.57 33.18
N LYS A 384 -1.38 -11.37 33.32
CA LYS A 384 -1.04 -10.79 34.65
C LYS A 384 -2.28 -10.36 35.42
N THR A 385 -3.35 -9.97 34.74
CA THR A 385 -4.59 -9.46 35.33
C THR A 385 -5.70 -10.49 35.36
N ALA A 386 -5.65 -11.49 34.50
CA ALA A 386 -6.64 -12.56 34.43
C ALA A 386 -6.50 -13.55 35.59
N GLU A 387 -7.62 -14.05 36.07
CA GLU A 387 -7.64 -15.21 36.97
C GLU A 387 -7.27 -16.47 36.19
N LEU A 388 -6.09 -17.03 36.46
CA LEU A 388 -5.65 -18.26 35.86
C LEU A 388 -6.28 -19.45 36.60
N PRO A 389 -7.10 -20.24 35.93
CA PRO A 389 -7.83 -21.33 36.57
C PRO A 389 -6.94 -22.53 36.94
N LEU A 390 -5.71 -22.55 36.48
CA LEU A 390 -4.80 -23.69 36.62
C LEU A 390 -3.41 -23.21 37.04
N ALA A 391 -2.82 -23.92 37.99
CA ALA A 391 -1.43 -23.69 38.38
C ALA A 391 -0.50 -24.09 37.22
N GLY A 392 0.48 -23.25 36.91
CA GLY A 392 1.45 -23.49 35.84
C GLY A 392 0.92 -23.27 34.42
N LEU A 393 -0.31 -22.73 34.26
CA LEU A 393 -0.82 -22.33 32.97
C LEU A 393 -0.15 -21.02 32.52
N THR A 394 0.44 -21.06 31.35
CA THR A 394 0.95 -19.89 30.62
C THR A 394 0.45 -19.93 29.17
N VAL A 395 0.59 -18.86 28.44
CA VAL A 395 0.22 -18.82 27.02
C VAL A 395 1.35 -18.16 26.24
N GLU A 396 1.86 -18.87 25.24
CA GLU A 396 2.89 -18.36 24.32
C GLU A 396 2.42 -18.53 22.88
N ASN A 397 2.47 -17.45 22.10
CA ASN A 397 2.00 -17.42 20.71
C ASN A 397 0.56 -17.99 20.54
N GLY A 398 -0.33 -17.67 21.48
CA GLY A 398 -1.71 -18.15 21.47
C GLY A 398 -1.87 -19.64 21.83
N ILE A 399 -0.79 -20.33 22.20
CA ILE A 399 -0.79 -21.74 22.59
C ILE A 399 -0.73 -21.83 24.13
N PRO A 400 -1.71 -22.48 24.79
CA PRO A 400 -1.66 -22.69 26.22
C PRO A 400 -0.61 -23.76 26.55
N LEU A 401 0.21 -23.46 27.54
CA LEU A 401 1.26 -24.33 28.06
C LEU A 401 0.94 -24.66 29.52
N ILE A 402 1.12 -25.91 29.88
CA ILE A 402 1.07 -26.36 31.28
C ILE A 402 2.49 -26.73 31.69
N ASN A 403 3.03 -26.02 32.68
CA ASN A 403 4.41 -26.19 33.13
C ASN A 403 5.43 -26.10 31.95
N GLY A 404 5.17 -25.20 30.97
CA GLY A 404 6.02 -24.97 29.81
C GLY A 404 5.83 -25.95 28.64
N LEU A 405 4.89 -26.91 28.73
CA LEU A 405 4.58 -27.84 27.66
C LEU A 405 3.22 -27.53 27.02
N PRO A 406 3.11 -27.51 25.68
CA PRO A 406 1.83 -27.43 24.99
C PRO A 406 0.88 -28.52 25.49
N VAL A 407 -0.39 -28.21 25.67
CA VAL A 407 -1.39 -29.16 26.17
C VAL A 407 -1.48 -30.40 25.30
N SER A 408 -1.29 -30.26 23.97
CA SER A 408 -1.26 -31.37 23.04
C SER A 408 -0.04 -32.33 23.20
N ASN A 409 1.00 -31.89 23.90
CA ASN A 409 2.21 -32.68 24.14
C ASN A 409 2.18 -33.37 25.48
N LEU A 410 1.15 -33.11 26.30
CA LEU A 410 0.92 -33.84 27.55
C LEU A 410 0.50 -35.28 27.23
N SER A 411 0.94 -36.21 28.06
CA SER A 411 0.43 -37.58 27.99
C SER A 411 -1.08 -37.64 28.25
N GLU A 412 -1.75 -38.70 27.78
CA GLU A 412 -3.18 -38.91 28.00
C GLU A 412 -3.55 -38.82 29.51
N GLY A 413 -2.72 -39.38 30.36
CA GLY A 413 -2.90 -39.32 31.82
C GLY A 413 -2.81 -37.91 32.38
N GLU A 414 -1.86 -37.11 31.88
CA GLU A 414 -1.70 -35.67 32.27
C GLU A 414 -2.85 -34.83 31.75
N GLN A 415 -3.33 -35.11 30.53
CA GLN A 415 -4.51 -34.40 29.98
C GLN A 415 -5.78 -34.71 30.79
N LEU A 416 -5.94 -35.94 31.25
CA LEU A 416 -7.04 -36.31 32.12
C LEU A 416 -6.91 -35.68 33.52
N ASP A 417 -5.70 -35.64 34.10
CA ASP A 417 -5.45 -34.92 35.34
C ASP A 417 -5.77 -33.42 35.21
N LEU A 418 -5.42 -32.82 34.07
CA LEU A 418 -5.75 -31.44 33.77
C LEU A 418 -7.27 -31.18 33.77
N CYS A 419 -8.06 -32.11 33.18
CA CYS A 419 -9.52 -31.99 33.22
C CYS A 419 -10.10 -32.04 34.66
N VAL A 420 -9.49 -32.87 35.55
CA VAL A 420 -9.86 -32.90 36.96
C VAL A 420 -9.48 -31.59 37.66
N ASP A 421 -8.28 -31.06 37.42
CA ASP A 421 -7.82 -29.81 38.01
C ASP A 421 -8.70 -28.64 37.60
N VAL A 422 -9.14 -28.58 36.34
CA VAL A 422 -10.13 -27.60 35.82
C VAL A 422 -11.46 -27.74 36.57
N ALA A 423 -11.93 -28.96 36.83
CA ALA A 423 -13.15 -29.19 37.58
C ALA A 423 -13.07 -28.63 39.02
N LEU A 424 -11.87 -28.69 39.58
CA LEU A 424 -11.60 -28.24 40.94
C LEU A 424 -11.36 -26.72 41.02
N SER A 425 -10.93 -26.11 39.97
CA SER A 425 -10.50 -24.71 39.95
C SER A 425 -11.66 -23.70 40.03
N LYS A 426 -12.92 -24.11 39.76
CA LYS A 426 -14.09 -23.21 39.85
C LYS A 426 -14.66 -23.14 41.29
N PRO A 427 -14.44 -22.05 42.04
CA PRO A 427 -15.04 -21.87 43.36
C PRO A 427 -16.57 -21.84 43.24
N GLY A 428 -17.25 -22.65 44.05
CA GLY A 428 -18.73 -22.72 44.00
C GLY A 428 -19.32 -23.47 42.82
N GLY A 429 -18.48 -23.92 41.86
CA GLY A 429 -18.92 -24.70 40.73
C GLY A 429 -19.49 -26.07 41.06
N LEU A 430 -20.11 -26.71 40.08
CA LEU A 430 -20.67 -28.05 40.17
C LEU A 430 -19.53 -29.07 40.18
N GLN A 431 -19.35 -29.76 41.30
CA GLN A 431 -18.26 -30.74 41.49
C GLN A 431 -18.63 -32.10 40.90
N ILE A 432 -18.89 -32.16 39.61
CA ILE A 432 -19.18 -33.37 38.85
C ILE A 432 -18.17 -33.50 37.73
N ILE A 433 -17.84 -34.73 37.39
CA ILE A 433 -17.11 -35.12 36.19
C ILE A 433 -17.83 -36.30 35.51
N LEU A 434 -18.11 -36.16 34.20
CA LEU A 434 -18.80 -37.19 33.43
C LEU A 434 -17.80 -37.88 32.54
N ILE A 435 -17.55 -39.18 32.79
CA ILE A 435 -16.55 -39.94 32.08
C ILE A 435 -17.23 -40.98 31.20
N ASP A 436 -17.35 -40.72 29.91
CA ASP A 436 -17.82 -41.70 28.90
C ASP A 436 -16.62 -42.31 28.15
N GLY A 437 -16.70 -43.60 27.87
CA GLY A 437 -15.61 -44.28 27.18
C GLY A 437 -14.40 -44.63 28.06
N ILE A 438 -14.58 -44.67 29.36
CA ILE A 438 -13.53 -45.01 30.36
C ILE A 438 -12.87 -46.36 30.06
N GLU A 439 -13.57 -47.30 29.42
CA GLU A 439 -13.08 -48.57 28.97
C GLU A 439 -12.00 -48.48 27.88
N LYS A 440 -11.90 -47.32 27.23
CA LYS A 440 -10.90 -47.04 26.19
C LYS A 440 -9.57 -46.57 26.79
N LEU A 441 -9.56 -46.21 28.06
CA LEU A 441 -8.36 -45.81 28.77
C LEU A 441 -7.56 -47.03 29.23
N SER A 442 -6.26 -46.82 29.38
CA SER A 442 -5.43 -47.86 30.06
C SER A 442 -5.89 -48.04 31.50
N ALA A 443 -5.69 -49.25 32.08
CA ALA A 443 -6.00 -49.51 33.47
C ALA A 443 -5.34 -48.47 34.40
N GLN A 444 -4.09 -48.14 34.13
CA GLN A 444 -3.34 -47.13 34.90
C GLN A 444 -3.98 -45.75 34.89
N ASN A 445 -4.42 -45.27 33.69
CA ASN A 445 -5.08 -43.96 33.56
C ASN A 445 -6.45 -43.96 34.22
N ARG A 446 -7.20 -45.06 34.13
CA ARG A 446 -8.47 -45.19 34.85
C ARG A 446 -8.28 -45.06 36.36
N ASP A 447 -7.35 -45.87 36.92
CA ASP A 447 -7.09 -45.90 38.37
C ASP A 447 -6.58 -44.52 38.86
N ARG A 448 -5.70 -43.88 38.09
CA ARG A 448 -5.19 -42.55 38.40
C ARG A 448 -6.31 -41.49 38.44
N MET A 449 -7.13 -41.48 37.41
CA MET A 449 -8.25 -40.53 37.31
C MET A 449 -9.28 -40.75 38.41
N TYR A 450 -9.67 -42.00 38.63
CA TYR A 450 -10.60 -42.36 39.68
C TYR A 450 -10.09 -41.97 41.08
N LYS A 451 -8.83 -42.27 41.37
CA LYS A 451 -8.16 -41.90 42.60
C LYS A 451 -8.16 -40.38 42.80
N LYS A 452 -7.77 -39.63 41.79
CA LYS A 452 -7.72 -38.15 41.80
C LYS A 452 -9.11 -37.57 42.02
N CYS A 453 -10.15 -38.04 41.34
CA CYS A 453 -11.52 -37.57 41.52
C CYS A 453 -12.01 -37.83 42.94
N ARG A 454 -11.76 -39.04 43.48
CA ARG A 454 -12.19 -39.45 44.83
C ARG A 454 -11.49 -38.63 45.93
N GLU A 455 -10.16 -38.46 45.81
CA GLU A 455 -9.37 -37.71 46.79
C GLU A 455 -9.79 -36.25 46.86
N ASN A 456 -10.25 -35.68 45.77
CA ASN A 456 -10.72 -34.30 45.67
C ASN A 456 -12.24 -34.13 45.77
N GLY A 457 -12.97 -35.24 46.10
CA GLY A 457 -14.41 -35.19 46.36
C GLY A 457 -15.27 -34.83 45.16
N LEU A 458 -14.79 -35.06 43.92
CA LEU A 458 -15.61 -34.95 42.70
C LEU A 458 -16.57 -36.17 42.61
N GLN A 459 -17.76 -35.88 42.08
CA GLN A 459 -18.81 -36.88 41.85
C GLN A 459 -18.75 -37.39 40.42
#